data_aad780c66c9b0b42ecd0ec33341bd832
#
_entry.id   aad780c66c9b0b42ecd0ec33341bd832
#
_cell.length_a   1.000
_cell.length_b   1.000
_cell.length_c   1.000
_cell.angle_alpha   90.00
_cell.angle_beta   90.00
_cell.angle_gamma   90.00
#
_symmetry.space_group_name_H-M   'P 1'
#
loop_
_entity.id
_entity.type
_entity.pdbx_description
1 polymer ?
#
loop_
_entity_poly.entity_id
_entity_poly.type
_entity_poly.pdbx_seq_one_letter_code
_entity_poly.pdbx_strand_id
1 'polypeptide(L)'
;MKIKVLIADDNSFIREGMKIILNTYEEFEVVAAVNDGLEAVNYCKHHEIDVVLLDVRMPNMNGVEATKLISEQTKTKPLIITTFDDDEYILDAIKNGAKGYLLKNNDPERIREAITSVYNGNTIMQDVVLEKIKSNLIEDKQESKVDTSLFSERELDIMALIAKGFSNKEISKQLYISEGTIANYITSIFNKTGLSHRTQIAIYFLTGRIH
;
A
#
# COMPACT_ATOMS: atom_id res chain seq x y z
N MET A 1 13.06 -17.28 -9.95
CA MET A 1 13.45 -16.70 -8.64
C MET A 1 12.18 -16.54 -7.85
N LYS A 2 12.13 -17.00 -6.60
CA LYS A 2 10.92 -16.90 -5.78
C LYS A 2 10.87 -15.55 -5.09
N ILE A 3 9.67 -15.02 -4.87
CA ILE A 3 9.43 -13.81 -4.09
C ILE A 3 9.58 -14.16 -2.62
N LYS A 4 10.53 -13.52 -1.94
CA LYS A 4 10.81 -13.72 -0.52
C LYS A 4 9.81 -12.92 0.32
N VAL A 5 8.99 -13.63 1.08
CA VAL A 5 7.93 -13.05 1.91
C VAL A 5 8.26 -13.24 3.39
N LEU A 6 8.15 -12.15 4.16
CA LEU A 6 8.13 -12.16 5.61
C LEU A 6 6.69 -11.94 6.08
N ILE A 7 6.27 -12.65 7.13
CA ILE A 7 4.95 -12.48 7.76
C ILE A 7 5.15 -11.97 9.18
N ALA A 8 4.45 -10.90 9.57
CA ALA A 8 4.41 -10.38 10.93
C ALA A 8 2.95 -10.25 11.39
N ASP A 9 2.59 -11.03 12.40
CA ASP A 9 1.24 -11.10 12.95
C ASP A 9 1.34 -11.67 14.39
N ASP A 10 0.69 -11.05 15.36
CA ASP A 10 0.76 -11.53 16.76
C ASP A 10 -0.06 -12.82 16.97
N ASN A 11 -1.05 -13.05 16.11
CA ASN A 11 -1.86 -14.26 16.15
C ASN A 11 -1.14 -15.43 15.47
N SER A 12 -0.67 -16.39 16.27
CA SER A 12 0.04 -17.57 15.78
C SER A 12 -0.76 -18.40 14.77
N PHE A 13 -2.08 -18.49 14.92
CA PHE A 13 -2.96 -19.25 14.01
C PHE A 13 -3.00 -18.63 12.61
N ILE A 14 -3.14 -17.29 12.56
CA ILE A 14 -3.16 -16.55 11.29
C ILE A 14 -1.79 -16.64 10.65
N ARG A 15 -0.74 -16.41 11.40
CA ARG A 15 0.65 -16.46 10.95
C ARG A 15 1.01 -17.80 10.33
N GLU A 16 0.77 -18.92 11.05
CA GLU A 16 1.05 -20.25 10.52
C GLU A 16 0.12 -20.63 9.36
N GLY A 17 -1.16 -20.24 9.42
CA GLY A 17 -2.10 -20.47 8.31
C GLY A 17 -1.66 -19.76 7.03
N MET A 18 -1.27 -18.49 7.10
CA MET A 18 -0.74 -17.75 5.95
C MET A 18 0.54 -18.37 5.40
N LYS A 19 1.46 -18.80 6.29
CA LYS A 19 2.70 -19.47 5.90
C LYS A 19 2.42 -20.76 5.12
N ILE A 20 1.49 -21.60 5.60
CA ILE A 20 1.09 -22.82 4.91
C ILE A 20 0.51 -22.47 3.53
N ILE A 21 -0.44 -21.56 3.46
CA ILE A 21 -1.12 -21.18 2.23
C ILE A 21 -0.13 -20.59 1.22
N LEU A 22 0.70 -19.63 1.62
CA LEU A 22 1.63 -18.99 0.70
C LEU A 22 2.68 -19.96 0.17
N ASN A 23 3.12 -20.94 0.96
CA ASN A 23 4.06 -21.97 0.50
C ASN A 23 3.43 -22.99 -0.47
N THR A 24 2.11 -23.00 -0.67
CA THR A 24 1.50 -23.82 -1.73
C THR A 24 1.72 -23.24 -3.13
N TYR A 25 2.03 -21.95 -3.23
CA TYR A 25 2.33 -21.28 -4.49
C TYR A 25 3.83 -21.36 -4.80
N GLU A 26 4.16 -21.80 -6.02
CA GLU A 26 5.55 -22.02 -6.44
C GLU A 26 6.38 -20.73 -6.50
N GLU A 27 5.72 -19.60 -6.73
CA GLU A 27 6.35 -18.30 -6.85
C GLU A 27 6.80 -17.67 -5.53
N PHE A 28 6.33 -18.17 -4.38
CA PHE A 28 6.67 -17.60 -3.06
C PHE A 28 7.63 -18.47 -2.27
N GLU A 29 8.37 -17.80 -1.39
CA GLU A 29 9.17 -18.38 -0.33
C GLU A 29 8.93 -17.59 0.95
N VAL A 30 8.17 -18.16 1.90
CA VAL A 30 8.01 -17.55 3.22
C VAL A 30 9.29 -17.83 4.03
N VAL A 31 10.15 -16.83 4.09
CA VAL A 31 11.49 -16.95 4.69
C VAL A 31 11.47 -16.90 6.21
N ALA A 32 10.50 -16.18 6.79
CA ALA A 32 10.27 -16.17 8.24
C ALA A 32 8.84 -15.74 8.57
N ALA A 33 8.46 -15.98 9.82
CA ALA A 33 7.20 -15.52 10.39
C ALA A 33 7.48 -15.05 11.83
N VAL A 34 7.15 -13.79 12.14
CA VAL A 34 7.52 -13.11 13.39
C VAL A 34 6.27 -12.60 14.13
N ASN A 35 6.42 -12.24 15.41
CA ASN A 35 5.29 -11.97 16.28
C ASN A 35 4.91 -10.48 16.36
N ASP A 36 5.80 -9.59 15.95
CA ASP A 36 5.58 -8.15 16.07
C ASP A 36 6.37 -7.33 15.04
N GLY A 37 6.08 -6.02 15.00
CA GLY A 37 6.70 -5.10 14.08
C GLY A 37 8.19 -4.88 14.34
N LEU A 38 8.64 -4.95 15.58
CA LEU A 38 10.06 -4.77 15.92
C LEU A 38 10.90 -5.93 15.38
N GLU A 39 10.42 -7.17 15.55
CA GLU A 39 11.06 -8.35 14.96
C GLU A 39 11.07 -8.25 13.42
N ALA A 40 9.95 -7.78 12.82
CA ALA A 40 9.87 -7.60 11.37
C ALA A 40 10.89 -6.59 10.84
N VAL A 41 11.01 -5.43 11.48
CA VAL A 41 12.01 -4.40 11.13
C VAL A 41 13.42 -4.95 11.23
N ASN A 42 13.72 -5.62 12.34
CA ASN A 42 15.06 -6.20 12.56
C ASN A 42 15.36 -7.28 11.51
N TYR A 43 14.38 -8.11 11.16
CA TYR A 43 14.58 -9.15 10.16
C TYR A 43 14.84 -8.54 8.77
N CYS A 44 14.05 -7.55 8.35
CA CYS A 44 14.22 -6.86 7.06
C CYS A 44 15.56 -6.09 6.94
N LYS A 45 16.14 -5.63 8.06
CA LYS A 45 17.46 -4.99 8.05
C LYS A 45 18.61 -5.94 7.78
N HIS A 46 18.47 -7.20 8.17
CA HIS A 46 19.56 -8.17 8.11
C HIS A 46 19.41 -9.21 7.00
N HIS A 47 18.25 -9.24 6.33
CA HIS A 47 17.95 -10.20 5.28
C HIS A 47 17.32 -9.51 4.07
N GLU A 48 17.54 -10.05 2.88
CA GLU A 48 16.88 -9.60 1.66
C GLU A 48 15.46 -10.15 1.60
N ILE A 49 14.49 -9.28 1.81
CA ILE A 49 13.05 -9.55 1.76
C ILE A 49 12.45 -8.71 0.65
N ASP A 50 11.62 -9.31 -0.19
CA ASP A 50 10.93 -8.59 -1.26
C ASP A 50 9.67 -7.89 -0.74
N VAL A 51 8.83 -8.65 -0.02
CA VAL A 51 7.54 -8.17 0.52
C VAL A 51 7.40 -8.62 1.98
N VAL A 52 6.97 -7.71 2.83
CA VAL A 52 6.58 -8.03 4.21
C VAL A 52 5.09 -7.84 4.39
N LEU A 53 4.41 -8.86 4.88
CA LEU A 53 3.01 -8.80 5.31
C LEU A 53 2.99 -8.38 6.78
N LEU A 54 2.33 -7.27 7.08
CA LEU A 54 2.28 -6.70 8.42
C LEU A 54 0.84 -6.61 8.91
N ASP A 55 0.54 -7.25 10.04
CA ASP A 55 -0.67 -6.89 10.77
C ASP A 55 -0.55 -5.48 11.36
N VAL A 56 -1.66 -4.79 11.49
CA VAL A 56 -1.70 -3.46 12.12
C VAL A 56 -1.46 -3.58 13.62
N ARG A 57 -2.21 -4.42 14.30
CA ARG A 57 -2.18 -4.52 15.77
C ARG A 57 -1.24 -5.61 16.24
N MET A 58 -0.06 -5.21 16.64
CA MET A 58 0.95 -6.09 17.20
C MET A 58 1.54 -5.48 18.48
N PRO A 59 2.02 -6.31 19.44
CA PRO A 59 2.73 -5.83 20.62
C PRO A 59 4.07 -5.18 20.23
N ASN A 60 4.67 -4.48 21.17
CA ASN A 60 5.98 -3.81 21.07
C ASN A 60 6.06 -2.74 19.98
N MET A 61 5.71 -3.07 18.73
CA MET A 61 5.67 -2.15 17.58
C MET A 61 4.52 -2.57 16.67
N ASN A 62 3.61 -1.65 16.38
CA ASN A 62 2.50 -1.90 15.46
C ASN A 62 2.98 -1.91 14.00
N GLY A 63 2.10 -2.42 13.10
CA GLY A 63 2.45 -2.55 11.68
C GLY A 63 2.65 -1.21 10.95
N VAL A 64 2.01 -0.14 11.44
CA VAL A 64 2.15 1.21 10.86
C VAL A 64 3.52 1.80 11.17
N GLU A 65 3.98 1.66 12.41
CA GLU A 65 5.33 2.07 12.82
C GLU A 65 6.41 1.24 12.11
N ALA A 66 6.19 -0.10 12.04
CA ALA A 66 7.08 -1.00 11.31
C ALA A 66 7.17 -0.64 9.83
N THR A 67 6.04 -0.31 9.20
CA THR A 67 5.98 0.14 7.79
C THR A 67 6.89 1.32 7.55
N LYS A 68 6.86 2.33 8.42
CA LYS A 68 7.72 3.51 8.32
C LYS A 68 9.21 3.13 8.33
N LEU A 69 9.62 2.38 9.35
CA LEU A 69 11.02 2.01 9.51
C LEU A 69 11.53 1.10 8.38
N ILE A 70 10.72 0.16 7.93
CA ILE A 70 11.06 -0.73 6.81
C ILE A 70 11.20 0.07 5.52
N SER A 71 10.25 0.97 5.23
CA SER A 71 10.28 1.81 4.03
C SER A 71 11.47 2.76 3.99
N GLU A 72 11.85 3.34 5.14
CA GLU A 72 12.97 4.27 5.24
C GLU A 72 14.35 3.58 5.20
N GLN A 73 14.46 2.36 5.74
CA GLN A 73 15.75 1.74 6.04
C GLN A 73 16.06 0.51 5.21
N THR A 74 15.13 0.04 4.39
CA THR A 74 15.29 -1.18 3.59
C THR A 74 14.70 -1.03 2.19
N LYS A 75 14.87 -2.05 1.35
CA LYS A 75 14.22 -2.14 0.04
C LYS A 75 12.94 -2.99 0.07
N THR A 76 12.63 -3.57 1.22
CA THR A 76 11.45 -4.41 1.42
C THR A 76 10.17 -3.58 1.23
N LYS A 77 9.17 -4.15 0.59
CA LYS A 77 7.89 -3.50 0.30
C LYS A 77 6.84 -3.92 1.33
N PRO A 78 6.37 -3.00 2.20
CA PRO A 78 5.36 -3.32 3.19
C PRO A 78 3.97 -3.43 2.56
N LEU A 79 3.26 -4.51 2.90
CA LEU A 79 1.87 -4.78 2.59
C LEU A 79 1.11 -5.01 3.90
N ILE A 80 0.22 -4.10 4.26
CA ILE A 80 -0.61 -4.23 5.45
C ILE A 80 -1.70 -5.27 5.20
N ILE A 81 -1.88 -6.17 6.16
CA ILE A 81 -2.99 -7.12 6.19
C ILE A 81 -3.65 -7.04 7.57
N THR A 82 -4.92 -6.64 7.63
CA THR A 82 -5.58 -6.34 8.90
C THR A 82 -7.04 -6.81 8.94
N THR A 83 -7.66 -6.72 10.10
CA THR A 83 -9.10 -6.90 10.28
C THR A 83 -9.88 -5.62 9.95
N PHE A 84 -11.23 -5.68 9.93
CA PHE A 84 -12.10 -4.56 9.57
C PHE A 84 -12.05 -3.36 10.54
N ASP A 85 -11.57 -3.55 11.77
CA ASP A 85 -11.69 -2.57 12.85
C ASP A 85 -10.51 -1.58 12.94
N ASP A 86 -9.60 -1.59 11.97
CA ASP A 86 -8.35 -0.82 12.00
C ASP A 86 -8.36 0.41 11.07
N ASP A 87 -9.53 0.99 10.84
CA ASP A 87 -9.74 2.11 9.89
C ASP A 87 -8.91 3.35 10.22
N GLU A 88 -8.69 3.62 11.50
CA GLU A 88 -7.91 4.75 11.99
C GLU A 88 -6.44 4.71 11.53
N TYR A 89 -5.91 3.51 11.25
CA TYR A 89 -4.51 3.30 10.86
C TYR A 89 -4.25 3.36 9.35
N ILE A 90 -5.31 3.37 8.52
CA ILE A 90 -5.18 3.29 7.07
C ILE A 90 -4.35 4.45 6.52
N LEU A 91 -4.72 5.69 6.88
CA LEU A 91 -4.07 6.89 6.37
C LEU A 91 -2.60 6.95 6.79
N ASP A 92 -2.31 6.58 8.04
CA ASP A 92 -0.94 6.63 8.56
C ASP A 92 -0.07 5.52 7.97
N ALA A 93 -0.62 4.32 7.73
CA ALA A 93 0.09 3.26 7.02
C ALA A 93 0.52 3.70 5.61
N ILE A 94 -0.38 4.36 4.88
CA ILE A 94 -0.11 4.86 3.54
C ILE A 94 0.93 5.98 3.55
N LYS A 95 0.80 6.96 4.46
CA LYS A 95 1.79 8.03 4.64
C LYS A 95 3.18 7.48 4.96
N ASN A 96 3.24 6.41 5.73
CA ASN A 96 4.47 5.72 6.11
C ASN A 96 5.05 4.81 5.02
N GLY A 97 4.42 4.74 3.85
CA GLY A 97 4.98 4.07 2.67
C GLY A 97 4.49 2.66 2.42
N ALA A 98 3.39 2.22 3.05
CA ALA A 98 2.74 0.96 2.72
C ALA A 98 2.45 0.87 1.22
N LYS A 99 2.82 -0.25 0.60
CA LYS A 99 2.59 -0.52 -0.82
C LYS A 99 1.24 -1.18 -1.08
N GLY A 100 0.54 -1.55 -0.03
CA GLY A 100 -0.81 -2.06 -0.12
C GLY A 100 -1.48 -2.18 1.24
N TYR A 101 -2.80 -2.31 1.20
CA TYR A 101 -3.65 -2.49 2.37
C TYR A 101 -4.77 -3.47 2.03
N LEU A 102 -4.82 -4.59 2.74
CA LEU A 102 -5.77 -5.68 2.55
C LEU A 102 -6.45 -6.05 3.86
N LEU A 103 -7.62 -6.65 3.74
CA LEU A 103 -8.30 -7.27 4.86
C LEU A 103 -7.92 -8.76 5.00
N LYS A 104 -7.76 -9.24 6.23
CA LYS A 104 -7.39 -10.65 6.54
C LYS A 104 -8.43 -11.68 6.06
N ASN A 105 -9.67 -11.26 5.85
CA ASN A 105 -10.75 -12.12 5.36
C ASN A 105 -10.79 -12.29 3.84
N ASN A 106 -9.76 -11.83 3.13
CA ASN A 106 -9.66 -12.07 1.70
C ASN A 106 -9.35 -13.51 1.36
N ASP A 107 -9.80 -13.91 0.17
CA ASP A 107 -9.42 -15.19 -0.41
C ASP A 107 -7.90 -15.26 -0.60
N PRO A 108 -7.28 -16.44 -0.40
CA PRO A 108 -5.85 -16.64 -0.58
C PRO A 108 -5.33 -16.14 -1.94
N GLU A 109 -6.13 -16.29 -3.00
CA GLU A 109 -5.78 -15.85 -4.34
C GLU A 109 -5.62 -14.32 -4.43
N ARG A 110 -6.47 -13.55 -3.74
CA ARG A 110 -6.32 -12.09 -3.67
C ARG A 110 -5.06 -11.67 -2.91
N ILE A 111 -4.71 -12.37 -1.85
CA ILE A 111 -3.45 -12.12 -1.13
C ILE A 111 -2.25 -12.41 -2.04
N ARG A 112 -2.30 -13.51 -2.80
CA ARG A 112 -1.30 -13.88 -3.81
C ARG A 112 -1.12 -12.79 -4.87
N GLU A 113 -2.22 -12.34 -5.47
CA GLU A 113 -2.22 -11.27 -6.46
C GLU A 113 -1.63 -9.96 -5.91
N ALA A 114 -1.98 -9.63 -4.67
CA ALA A 114 -1.50 -8.42 -4.01
C ALA A 114 0.02 -8.49 -3.75
N ILE A 115 0.53 -9.60 -3.23
CA ILE A 115 1.98 -9.79 -3.03
C ILE A 115 2.72 -9.64 -4.35
N THR A 116 2.23 -10.32 -5.40
CA THR A 116 2.84 -10.27 -6.73
C THR A 116 2.82 -8.85 -7.31
N SER A 117 1.72 -8.16 -7.15
CA SER A 117 1.55 -6.79 -7.64
C SER A 117 2.48 -5.81 -6.91
N VAL A 118 2.57 -5.92 -5.58
CA VAL A 118 3.48 -5.14 -4.74
C VAL A 118 4.94 -5.45 -5.10
N TYR A 119 5.29 -6.72 -5.31
CA TYR A 119 6.61 -7.11 -5.77
C TYR A 119 6.98 -6.44 -7.10
N ASN A 120 6.04 -6.32 -8.02
CA ASN A 120 6.21 -5.65 -9.32
C ASN A 120 6.21 -4.12 -9.24
N GLY A 121 6.10 -3.53 -8.04
CA GLY A 121 6.16 -2.09 -7.81
C GLY A 121 4.82 -1.36 -7.89
N ASN A 122 3.72 -2.09 -8.04
CA ASN A 122 2.39 -1.50 -8.01
C ASN A 122 1.94 -1.28 -6.55
N THR A 123 1.01 -0.35 -6.37
CA THR A 123 0.32 -0.18 -5.08
C THR A 123 -1.06 -0.83 -5.17
N ILE A 124 -1.43 -1.58 -4.14
CA ILE A 124 -2.72 -2.27 -4.05
C ILE A 124 -3.53 -1.67 -2.92
N MET A 125 -4.75 -1.29 -3.23
CA MET A 125 -5.73 -0.84 -2.23
C MET A 125 -7.10 -1.40 -2.60
N GLN A 126 -7.78 -2.00 -1.63
CA GLN A 126 -9.13 -2.52 -1.85
C GLN A 126 -10.15 -1.38 -1.89
N ASP A 127 -11.22 -1.58 -2.66
CA ASP A 127 -12.32 -0.61 -2.79
C ASP A 127 -12.92 -0.23 -1.44
N VAL A 128 -13.08 -1.22 -0.54
CA VAL A 128 -13.56 -1.00 0.84
C VAL A 128 -12.65 -0.03 1.61
N VAL A 129 -11.34 -0.15 1.45
CA VAL A 129 -10.35 0.73 2.09
C VAL A 129 -10.44 2.14 1.49
N LEU A 130 -10.63 2.26 0.17
CA LEU A 130 -10.85 3.54 -0.50
C LEU A 130 -12.14 4.22 -0.05
N GLU A 131 -13.24 3.47 0.12
CA GLU A 131 -14.51 4.01 0.63
C GLU A 131 -14.39 4.50 2.07
N LYS A 132 -13.64 3.80 2.92
CA LYS A 132 -13.35 4.22 4.29
C LYS A 132 -12.48 5.47 4.36
N ILE A 133 -11.47 5.58 3.48
CA ILE A 133 -10.70 6.82 3.34
C ILE A 133 -11.63 7.98 2.95
N LYS A 134 -12.53 7.76 1.99
CA LYS A 134 -13.50 8.79 1.58
C LYS A 134 -14.42 9.20 2.73
N SER A 135 -14.96 8.24 3.51
CA SER A 135 -15.87 8.55 4.63
C SER A 135 -15.16 9.34 5.73
N ASN A 136 -13.96 8.93 6.13
CA ASN A 136 -13.17 9.64 7.13
C ASN A 136 -12.77 11.07 6.68
N LEU A 137 -12.63 11.29 5.38
CA LEU A 137 -12.33 12.61 4.81
C LEU A 137 -13.57 13.49 4.66
N ILE A 138 -14.78 12.90 4.64
CA ILE A 138 -16.03 13.65 4.58
C ILE A 138 -16.43 14.19 5.97
N GLU A 139 -16.06 13.50 7.04
CA GLU A 139 -16.32 13.95 8.42
C GLU A 139 -15.43 15.13 8.84
N ASP A 140 -14.25 15.29 8.24
CA ASP A 140 -13.34 16.42 8.49
C ASP A 140 -13.59 17.58 7.51
N LYS A 141 -14.87 17.92 7.29
CA LYS A 141 -15.29 19.06 6.45
C LYS A 141 -14.88 20.40 7.06
N GLN A 142 -13.62 20.80 6.83
CA GLN A 142 -13.27 22.19 6.61
C GLN A 142 -12.37 22.28 5.37
N GLU A 143 -12.95 22.84 4.32
CA GLU A 143 -12.41 23.36 3.09
C GLU A 143 -10.88 23.23 2.86
N SER A 144 -10.46 22.17 2.17
CA SER A 144 -9.23 22.21 1.41
C SER A 144 -9.43 21.56 0.04
N LYS A 145 -9.84 22.36 -0.92
CA LYS A 145 -9.85 21.95 -2.34
C LYS A 145 -8.40 21.91 -2.85
N VAL A 146 -8.08 20.86 -3.61
CA VAL A 146 -6.83 20.84 -4.41
C VAL A 146 -6.76 22.14 -5.21
N ASP A 147 -5.63 22.82 -5.16
CA ASP A 147 -5.39 23.95 -6.07
C ASP A 147 -5.22 23.38 -7.48
N THR A 148 -6.34 23.37 -8.22
CA THR A 148 -6.39 22.84 -9.58
C THR A 148 -5.59 23.66 -10.56
N SER A 149 -5.18 24.89 -10.21
CA SER A 149 -4.38 25.76 -11.07
C SER A 149 -2.95 25.24 -11.30
N LEU A 150 -2.47 24.36 -10.42
CA LEU A 150 -1.14 23.75 -10.51
C LEU A 150 -1.07 22.60 -11.52
N PHE A 151 -2.21 22.06 -11.95
CA PHE A 151 -2.27 20.84 -12.73
C PHE A 151 -2.95 21.04 -14.09
N SER A 152 -2.48 20.33 -15.11
CA SER A 152 -3.18 20.21 -16.36
C SER A 152 -4.45 19.35 -16.21
N GLU A 153 -5.44 19.51 -17.11
CA GLU A 153 -6.63 18.66 -17.13
C GLU A 153 -6.28 17.17 -17.16
N ARG A 154 -5.24 16.79 -17.90
CA ARG A 154 -4.77 15.40 -17.99
C ARG A 154 -4.17 14.89 -16.68
N GLU A 155 -3.46 15.74 -15.95
CA GLU A 155 -2.95 15.37 -14.63
C GLU A 155 -4.10 15.18 -13.63
N LEU A 156 -5.10 16.04 -13.67
CA LEU A 156 -6.31 15.92 -12.83
C LEU A 156 -7.11 14.65 -13.16
N ASP A 157 -7.29 14.32 -14.45
CA ASP A 157 -7.92 13.06 -14.87
C ASP A 157 -7.19 11.84 -14.30
N ILE A 158 -5.86 11.83 -14.40
CA ILE A 158 -5.02 10.75 -13.89
C ILE A 158 -5.08 10.69 -12.37
N MET A 159 -5.01 11.82 -11.66
CA MET A 159 -5.15 11.87 -10.20
C MET A 159 -6.51 11.33 -9.75
N ALA A 160 -7.58 11.70 -10.46
CA ALA A 160 -8.93 11.20 -10.17
C ALA A 160 -9.05 9.69 -10.35
N LEU A 161 -8.43 9.11 -11.39
CA LEU A 161 -8.43 7.67 -11.63
C LEU A 161 -7.53 6.92 -10.63
N ILE A 162 -6.40 7.52 -10.24
CA ILE A 162 -5.57 7.01 -9.15
C ILE A 162 -6.35 6.98 -7.84
N ALA A 163 -7.09 8.04 -7.53
CA ALA A 163 -7.95 8.12 -6.35
C ALA A 163 -9.09 7.09 -6.35
N LYS A 164 -9.48 6.59 -7.54
CA LYS A 164 -10.42 5.47 -7.71
C LYS A 164 -9.76 4.08 -7.69
N GLY A 165 -8.44 4.01 -7.46
CA GLY A 165 -7.72 2.74 -7.36
C GLY A 165 -7.25 2.11 -8.68
N PHE A 166 -7.43 2.78 -9.83
CA PHE A 166 -7.04 2.24 -11.14
C PHE A 166 -5.52 2.08 -11.27
N SER A 167 -5.07 0.97 -11.83
CA SER A 167 -3.67 0.74 -12.22
C SER A 167 -3.30 1.56 -13.47
N ASN A 168 -2.00 1.70 -13.76
CA ASN A 168 -1.57 2.38 -14.99
C ASN A 168 -2.15 1.73 -16.25
N LYS A 169 -2.28 0.41 -16.27
CA LYS A 169 -2.86 -0.35 -17.38
C LYS A 169 -4.34 -0.04 -17.57
N GLU A 170 -5.09 0.11 -16.50
CA GLU A 170 -6.52 0.47 -16.55
C GLU A 170 -6.71 1.93 -16.95
N ILE A 171 -5.90 2.84 -16.38
CA ILE A 171 -5.89 4.26 -16.77
C ILE A 171 -5.52 4.41 -18.27
N SER A 172 -4.53 3.65 -18.74
CA SER A 172 -4.12 3.61 -20.15
C SER A 172 -5.29 3.28 -21.07
N LYS A 173 -6.07 2.27 -20.72
CA LYS A 173 -7.27 1.88 -21.47
C LYS A 173 -8.34 2.96 -21.43
N GLN A 174 -8.57 3.60 -20.29
CA GLN A 174 -9.64 4.57 -20.10
C GLN A 174 -9.33 5.91 -20.75
N LEU A 175 -8.07 6.35 -20.73
CA LEU A 175 -7.65 7.63 -21.31
C LEU A 175 -7.08 7.51 -22.72
N TYR A 176 -7.00 6.29 -23.28
CA TYR A 176 -6.45 6.00 -24.62
C TYR A 176 -5.03 6.52 -24.81
N ILE A 177 -4.17 6.40 -23.80
CA ILE A 177 -2.73 6.76 -23.84
C ILE A 177 -1.88 5.60 -23.33
N SER A 178 -0.57 5.60 -23.66
CA SER A 178 0.32 4.53 -23.23
C SER A 178 0.58 4.54 -21.72
N GLU A 179 0.89 3.37 -21.14
CA GLU A 179 1.29 3.28 -19.73
C GLU A 179 2.55 4.11 -19.42
N GLY A 180 3.47 4.21 -20.38
CA GLY A 180 4.65 5.08 -20.26
C GLY A 180 4.27 6.56 -20.19
N THR A 181 3.26 6.99 -20.95
CA THR A 181 2.75 8.36 -20.87
C THR A 181 2.14 8.64 -19.51
N ILE A 182 1.40 7.68 -18.94
CA ILE A 182 0.83 7.81 -17.59
C ILE A 182 1.95 7.92 -16.53
N ALA A 183 3.00 7.09 -16.65
CA ALA A 183 4.14 7.16 -15.74
C ALA A 183 4.81 8.54 -15.77
N ASN A 184 4.92 9.17 -16.95
CA ASN A 184 5.44 10.53 -17.10
C ASN A 184 4.55 11.57 -16.41
N TYR A 185 3.23 11.47 -16.56
CA TYR A 185 2.30 12.36 -15.84
C TYR A 185 2.38 12.18 -14.33
N ILE A 186 2.48 10.94 -13.84
CA ILE A 186 2.67 10.66 -12.40
C ILE A 186 3.96 11.28 -11.89
N THR A 187 5.05 11.17 -12.65
CA THR A 187 6.33 11.83 -12.33
C THR A 187 6.19 13.35 -12.28
N SER A 188 5.46 13.94 -13.23
CA SER A 188 5.15 15.37 -13.23
C SER A 188 4.38 15.80 -12.00
N ILE A 189 3.36 15.02 -11.61
CA ILE A 189 2.56 15.27 -10.39
C ILE A 189 3.46 15.21 -9.15
N PHE A 190 4.34 14.22 -9.04
CA PHE A 190 5.32 14.14 -7.95
C PHE A 190 6.22 15.36 -7.88
N ASN A 191 6.73 15.81 -9.02
CA ASN A 191 7.60 17.00 -9.07
C ASN A 191 6.87 18.28 -8.65
N LYS A 192 5.58 18.40 -8.96
CA LYS A 192 4.76 19.57 -8.62
C LYS A 192 4.34 19.57 -7.15
N THR A 193 4.13 18.40 -6.57
CA THR A 193 3.57 18.24 -5.21
C THR A 193 4.59 17.91 -4.14
N GLY A 194 5.79 17.45 -4.53
CA GLY A 194 6.78 16.90 -3.59
C GLY A 194 6.42 15.50 -3.04
N LEU A 195 5.33 14.89 -3.52
CA LEU A 195 4.90 13.56 -3.12
C LEU A 195 5.85 12.50 -3.69
N SER A 196 5.98 11.38 -2.98
CA SER A 196 6.90 10.30 -3.36
C SER A 196 6.18 9.00 -3.74
N HIS A 197 4.89 8.87 -3.39
CA HIS A 197 4.14 7.64 -3.55
C HIS A 197 2.77 7.88 -4.20
N ARG A 198 2.37 6.94 -5.06
CA ARG A 198 1.08 6.97 -5.78
C ARG A 198 -0.12 7.15 -4.85
N THR A 199 -0.11 6.50 -3.69
CA THR A 199 -1.17 6.63 -2.68
C THR A 199 -1.28 8.02 -2.11
N GLN A 200 -0.17 8.74 -2.00
CA GLN A 200 -0.18 10.14 -1.59
C GLN A 200 -0.86 11.04 -2.63
N ILE A 201 -0.76 10.71 -3.93
CA ILE A 201 -1.51 11.40 -4.98
C ILE A 201 -3.01 11.23 -4.77
N ALA A 202 -3.46 10.00 -4.47
CA ALA A 202 -4.87 9.72 -4.19
C ALA A 202 -5.36 10.54 -2.99
N ILE A 203 -4.62 10.54 -1.89
CA ILE A 203 -4.97 11.29 -0.68
C ILE A 203 -4.98 12.80 -0.99
N TYR A 204 -3.94 13.30 -1.62
CA TYR A 204 -3.87 14.71 -1.99
C TYR A 204 -5.04 15.13 -2.86
N PHE A 205 -5.40 14.35 -3.88
CA PHE A 205 -6.54 14.61 -4.74
C PHE A 205 -7.87 14.66 -3.97
N LEU A 206 -8.02 13.77 -2.96
CA LEU A 206 -9.24 13.71 -2.15
C LEU A 206 -9.30 14.80 -1.07
N THR A 207 -8.14 15.21 -0.51
CA THR A 207 -8.10 16.08 0.68
C THR A 207 -7.59 17.49 0.41
N GLY A 208 -6.85 17.70 -0.67
CA GLY A 208 -6.14 18.96 -0.94
C GLY A 208 -4.93 19.22 -0.02
N ARG A 209 -4.54 18.27 0.83
CA ARG A 209 -3.44 18.44 1.78
C ARG A 209 -2.20 17.66 1.33
N ILE A 210 -1.05 18.32 1.33
CA ILE A 210 0.28 17.71 1.22
C ILE A 210 0.76 17.46 2.66
N HIS A 211 0.98 16.19 3.00
CA HIS A 211 1.52 15.80 4.31
C HIS A 211 2.84 15.06 4.12
#